data_8569a5fe1f4c7b0635abcf88720173e4
#
_entry.id   8569a5fe1f4c7b0635abcf88720173e4
#
_cell.length_a   1.000
_cell.length_b   1.000
_cell.length_c   1.000
_cell.angle_alpha   90.00
_cell.angle_beta   90.00
_cell.angle_gamma   90.00
#
_symmetry.space_group_name_H-M   'P 1'
#
loop_
_entity.id
_entity.type
_entity.pdbx_description
1 polymer ?
#
loop_
_entity_poly.entity_id
_entity_poly.type
_entity_poly.pdbx_seq_one_letter_code
_entity_poly.pdbx_strand_id
1 'polypeptide(L)'
;MNKQGNTYTFLYSVVLVVVVAALLSIVSLSLQPRQNENRENEKRQNILSAIHISSTAENSAELFGKYIKEQFIVNTQGEKIEGNAFNVNIEKQYNLPVEKRELPVFVADVDGATKYILPIYGAGLWGPIWGYISLDDNKNTVYGTFFDHQGETPGLGAEITTPKFNEEFRNKQIFSGNQLVGIEVIKGGNATGANQVDAISGGTITSKGVESMIKNYLTYYEPFLKQR
;
A
#
# COMPACT_ATOMS: atom_id res chain seq x y z
N MET A 1 25.57 39.94 -32.82
CA MET A 1 26.20 38.94 -31.97
C MET A 1 26.70 37.80 -32.87
N ASN A 2 27.97 37.37 -32.73
CA ASN A 2 28.49 36.27 -33.56
C ASN A 2 27.83 34.97 -33.15
N LYS A 3 27.01 34.39 -34.05
CA LYS A 3 26.22 33.16 -33.80
C LYS A 3 27.08 31.89 -33.59
N GLN A 4 28.39 31.98 -33.90
CA GLN A 4 29.37 30.90 -33.70
C GLN A 4 30.22 31.10 -32.43
N GLY A 5 29.97 32.14 -31.66
CA GLY A 5 30.72 32.41 -30.42
C GLY A 5 30.17 31.67 -29.22
N ASN A 6 31.09 31.21 -28.33
CA ASN A 6 30.73 30.51 -27.09
C ASN A 6 29.69 31.26 -26.23
N THR A 7 29.80 32.62 -26.19
CA THR A 7 28.85 33.46 -25.45
C THR A 7 27.44 33.41 -26.00
N TYR A 8 27.27 33.32 -27.34
CA TYR A 8 25.96 33.17 -27.95
C TYR A 8 25.35 31.80 -27.60
N THR A 9 26.13 30.73 -27.73
CA THR A 9 25.69 29.36 -27.41
C THR A 9 25.28 29.23 -25.95
N PHE A 10 26.10 29.81 -25.04
CA PHE A 10 25.80 29.83 -23.61
C PHE A 10 24.48 30.55 -23.30
N LEU A 11 24.35 31.79 -23.81
CA LEU A 11 23.13 32.57 -23.57
C LEU A 11 21.87 31.90 -24.14
N TYR A 12 21.98 31.36 -25.37
CA TYR A 12 20.90 30.59 -26.00
C TYR A 12 20.49 29.39 -25.16
N SER A 13 21.46 28.61 -24.68
CA SER A 13 21.19 27.43 -23.85
C SER A 13 20.51 27.80 -22.52
N VAL A 14 20.97 28.87 -21.86
CA VAL A 14 20.35 29.38 -20.63
C VAL A 14 18.90 29.79 -20.86
N VAL A 15 18.64 30.60 -21.91
CA VAL A 15 17.28 31.03 -22.25
C VAL A 15 16.38 29.84 -22.55
N LEU A 16 16.88 28.87 -23.33
CA LEU A 16 16.13 27.67 -23.68
C LEU A 16 15.76 26.86 -22.43
N VAL A 17 16.71 26.62 -21.52
CA VAL A 17 16.46 25.90 -20.26
C VAL A 17 15.45 26.63 -19.40
N VAL A 18 15.55 27.95 -19.25
CA VAL A 18 14.59 28.73 -18.47
C VAL A 18 13.19 28.66 -19.05
N VAL A 19 13.04 28.80 -20.38
CA VAL A 19 11.76 28.72 -21.05
C VAL A 19 11.12 27.32 -20.86
N VAL A 20 11.90 26.26 -21.09
CA VAL A 20 11.41 24.87 -20.90
C VAL A 20 11.04 24.63 -19.45
N ALA A 21 11.86 25.05 -18.48
CA ALA A 21 11.58 24.90 -17.06
C ALA A 21 10.29 25.64 -16.65
N ALA A 22 10.10 26.87 -17.16
CA ALA A 22 8.88 27.65 -16.90
C ALA A 22 7.63 26.95 -17.46
N LEU A 23 7.68 26.48 -18.70
CA LEU A 23 6.57 25.75 -19.32
C LEU A 23 6.23 24.46 -18.56
N LEU A 24 7.23 23.65 -18.21
CA LEU A 24 7.03 22.42 -17.43
C LEU A 24 6.44 22.72 -16.05
N SER A 25 6.90 23.80 -15.39
CA SER A 25 6.37 24.21 -14.09
C SER A 25 4.89 24.60 -14.19
N ILE A 26 4.51 25.40 -15.19
CA ILE A 26 3.11 25.80 -15.41
C ILE A 26 2.22 24.56 -15.64
N VAL A 27 2.65 23.65 -16.52
CA VAL A 27 1.90 22.42 -16.79
C VAL A 27 1.78 21.56 -15.52
N SER A 28 2.88 21.36 -14.80
CA SER A 28 2.90 20.59 -13.54
C SER A 28 1.93 21.17 -12.51
N LEU A 29 1.98 22.47 -12.27
CA LEU A 29 1.09 23.15 -11.31
C LEU A 29 -0.38 23.08 -11.74
N SER A 30 -0.66 23.20 -13.03
CA SER A 30 -2.06 23.11 -13.55
C SER A 30 -2.65 21.71 -13.42
N LEU A 31 -1.82 20.66 -13.48
CA LEU A 31 -2.25 19.27 -13.35
C LEU A 31 -2.30 18.76 -11.90
N GLN A 32 -1.65 19.46 -10.97
CA GLN A 32 -1.53 19.05 -9.57
C GLN A 32 -2.89 18.74 -8.88
N PRO A 33 -3.96 19.55 -9.05
CA PRO A 33 -5.25 19.24 -8.44
C PRO A 33 -5.83 17.90 -8.93
N ARG A 34 -5.77 17.66 -10.24
CA ARG A 34 -6.25 16.39 -10.84
C ARG A 34 -5.41 15.19 -10.39
N GLN A 35 -4.10 15.37 -10.29
CA GLN A 35 -3.22 14.30 -9.80
C GLN A 35 -3.52 13.95 -8.34
N ASN A 36 -3.80 14.95 -7.49
CA ASN A 36 -4.17 14.71 -6.11
C ASN A 36 -5.50 13.97 -5.99
N GLU A 37 -6.51 14.40 -6.76
CA GLU A 37 -7.81 13.71 -6.83
C GLU A 37 -7.66 12.26 -7.29
N ASN A 38 -6.88 12.01 -8.34
CA ASN A 38 -6.60 10.66 -8.83
C ASN A 38 -5.93 9.78 -7.77
N ARG A 39 -4.93 10.31 -7.04
CA ARG A 39 -4.26 9.59 -5.95
C ARG A 39 -5.22 9.26 -4.79
N GLU A 40 -6.12 10.17 -4.45
CA GLU A 40 -7.12 9.91 -3.42
C GLU A 40 -8.12 8.84 -3.87
N ASN A 41 -8.60 8.92 -5.13
CA ASN A 41 -9.50 7.92 -5.69
C ASN A 41 -8.82 6.55 -5.76
N GLU A 42 -7.58 6.47 -6.23
CA GLU A 42 -6.77 5.25 -6.23
C GLU A 42 -6.62 4.66 -4.82
N LYS A 43 -6.29 5.50 -3.82
CA LYS A 43 -6.20 5.07 -2.43
C LYS A 43 -7.52 4.49 -1.91
N ARG A 44 -8.66 5.12 -2.22
CA ARG A 44 -10.00 4.60 -1.87
C ARG A 44 -10.28 3.26 -2.54
N GLN A 45 -9.97 3.15 -3.84
CA GLN A 45 -10.12 1.91 -4.59
C GLN A 45 -9.28 0.77 -4.00
N ASN A 46 -8.04 1.04 -3.65
CA ASN A 46 -7.12 0.05 -3.07
C ASN A 46 -7.60 -0.44 -1.70
N ILE A 47 -8.09 0.48 -0.84
CA ILE A 47 -8.69 0.12 0.45
C ILE A 47 -9.94 -0.73 0.26
N LEU A 48 -10.82 -0.36 -0.67
CA LEU A 48 -12.05 -1.10 -0.99
C LEU A 48 -11.74 -2.48 -1.59
N SER A 49 -10.72 -2.57 -2.44
CA SER A 49 -10.29 -3.84 -3.04
C SER A 49 -9.84 -4.85 -1.98
N ALA A 50 -9.20 -4.40 -0.90
CA ALA A 50 -8.80 -5.26 0.20
C ALA A 50 -10.00 -5.88 0.96
N ILE A 51 -11.20 -5.34 0.78
CA ILE A 51 -12.45 -5.92 1.31
C ILE A 51 -13.37 -6.46 0.19
N HIS A 52 -12.81 -6.79 -0.96
CA HIS A 52 -13.51 -7.34 -2.13
C HIS A 52 -14.61 -6.43 -2.72
N ILE A 53 -14.53 -5.11 -2.52
CA ILE A 53 -15.44 -4.13 -3.12
C ILE A 53 -14.78 -3.52 -4.34
N SER A 54 -15.29 -3.87 -5.52
CA SER A 54 -14.84 -3.25 -6.79
C SER A 54 -15.39 -1.84 -6.90
N SER A 55 -14.54 -0.88 -7.28
CA SER A 55 -14.90 0.51 -7.45
C SER A 55 -14.17 1.14 -8.64
N THR A 56 -14.73 2.23 -9.16
CA THR A 56 -14.11 3.07 -10.19
C THR A 56 -13.69 4.41 -9.58
N ALA A 57 -12.94 5.23 -10.32
CA ALA A 57 -12.57 6.56 -9.86
C ALA A 57 -13.80 7.42 -9.50
N GLU A 58 -14.90 7.28 -10.29
CA GLU A 58 -16.12 8.07 -10.13
C GLU A 58 -16.94 7.70 -8.90
N ASN A 59 -16.95 6.40 -8.51
CA ASN A 59 -17.78 5.93 -7.40
C ASN A 59 -16.97 5.58 -6.13
N SER A 60 -15.64 5.68 -6.17
CA SER A 60 -14.77 5.30 -5.05
C SER A 60 -15.06 6.08 -3.76
N ALA A 61 -15.35 7.38 -3.88
CA ALA A 61 -15.67 8.23 -2.73
C ALA A 61 -17.00 7.84 -2.07
N GLU A 62 -18.03 7.55 -2.86
CA GLU A 62 -19.33 7.10 -2.36
C GLU A 62 -19.22 5.74 -1.66
N LEU A 63 -18.59 4.77 -2.33
CA LEU A 63 -18.41 3.42 -1.78
C LEU A 63 -17.53 3.44 -0.52
N PHE A 64 -16.48 4.26 -0.52
CA PHE A 64 -15.65 4.43 0.67
C PHE A 64 -16.48 4.95 1.86
N GLY A 65 -17.29 5.99 1.67
CA GLY A 65 -18.20 6.49 2.71
C GLY A 65 -19.29 5.49 3.13
N LYS A 66 -19.70 4.61 2.21
CA LYS A 66 -20.68 3.55 2.51
C LYS A 66 -20.09 2.44 3.39
N TYR A 67 -18.88 1.95 3.09
CA TYR A 67 -18.30 0.79 3.76
C TYR A 67 -17.39 1.15 4.92
N ILE A 68 -16.59 2.22 4.83
CA ILE A 68 -15.67 2.62 5.90
C ILE A 68 -16.44 3.44 6.96
N LYS A 69 -16.61 2.87 8.14
CA LYS A 69 -17.37 3.45 9.25
C LYS A 69 -16.54 4.28 10.19
N GLU A 70 -15.29 3.88 10.38
CA GLU A 70 -14.33 4.57 11.25
C GLU A 70 -12.94 4.54 10.62
N GLN A 71 -12.15 5.57 10.88
CA GLN A 71 -10.74 5.60 10.55
C GLN A 71 -9.99 6.34 11.67
N PHE A 72 -8.88 5.78 12.09
CA PHE A 72 -8.06 6.34 13.14
C PHE A 72 -6.60 5.93 12.96
N ILE A 73 -5.72 6.58 13.73
CA ILE A 73 -4.30 6.28 13.77
C ILE A 73 -4.00 5.62 15.11
N VAL A 74 -3.14 4.61 15.12
CA VAL A 74 -2.56 4.07 16.34
C VAL A 74 -1.04 4.28 16.33
N ASN A 75 -0.45 4.41 17.51
CA ASN A 75 0.99 4.35 17.68
C ASN A 75 1.46 2.88 17.79
N THR A 76 2.75 2.66 17.90
CA THR A 76 3.33 1.32 18.03
C THR A 76 3.10 0.65 19.39
N GLN A 77 2.48 1.34 20.33
CA GLN A 77 1.95 0.79 21.60
C GLN A 77 0.49 0.36 21.47
N GLY A 78 -0.14 0.58 20.30
CA GLY A 78 -1.53 0.24 20.03
C GLY A 78 -2.55 1.27 20.55
N GLU A 79 -2.10 2.45 20.99
CA GLU A 79 -2.96 3.51 21.49
C GLU A 79 -3.44 4.38 20.34
N LYS A 80 -4.73 4.78 20.37
CA LYS A 80 -5.26 5.74 19.39
C LYS A 80 -4.63 7.12 19.63
N ILE A 81 -4.18 7.73 18.53
CA ILE A 81 -3.64 9.09 18.52
C ILE A 81 -4.44 9.99 17.59
N GLU A 82 -4.35 11.30 17.79
CA GLU A 82 -5.03 12.29 16.95
C GLU A 82 -4.41 12.32 15.55
N GLY A 83 -5.25 12.53 14.53
CA GLY A 83 -4.82 12.67 13.16
C GLY A 83 -5.85 12.15 12.16
N ASN A 84 -5.56 12.33 10.88
CA ASN A 84 -6.39 11.82 9.80
C ASN A 84 -5.70 10.60 9.15
N ALA A 85 -6.24 9.41 9.41
CA ALA A 85 -5.69 8.16 8.92
C ALA A 85 -5.59 8.12 7.38
N PHE A 86 -6.55 8.73 6.68
CA PHE A 86 -6.52 8.79 5.23
C PHE A 86 -5.33 9.59 4.69
N ASN A 87 -4.86 10.61 5.43
CA ASN A 87 -3.74 11.46 5.00
C ASN A 87 -2.36 10.89 5.34
N VAL A 88 -2.28 9.84 6.15
CA VAL A 88 -1.00 9.21 6.49
C VAL A 88 -0.36 8.62 5.23
N ASN A 89 0.88 9.01 4.97
CA ASN A 89 1.71 8.44 3.91
C ASN A 89 2.57 7.31 4.48
N ILE A 90 2.22 6.08 4.16
CA ILE A 90 2.84 4.86 4.69
C ILE A 90 4.32 4.73 4.31
N GLU A 91 4.72 5.16 3.13
CA GLU A 91 6.11 5.18 2.70
C GLU A 91 6.95 6.11 3.59
N LYS A 92 6.43 7.31 3.90
CA LYS A 92 7.11 8.23 4.83
C LYS A 92 7.21 7.62 6.23
N GLN A 93 6.15 6.97 6.71
CA GLN A 93 6.15 6.31 8.01
C GLN A 93 7.16 5.17 8.08
N TYR A 94 7.32 4.40 7.00
CA TYR A 94 8.29 3.31 6.92
C TYR A 94 9.74 3.79 7.14
N ASN A 95 10.06 5.01 6.71
CA ASN A 95 11.39 5.63 6.84
C ASN A 95 11.62 6.31 8.21
N LEU A 96 10.60 6.38 9.08
CA LEU A 96 10.75 6.93 10.43
C LEU A 96 11.23 5.86 11.42
N PRO A 97 11.86 6.27 12.55
CA PRO A 97 12.06 5.39 13.69
C PRO A 97 10.74 4.75 14.13
N VAL A 98 10.79 3.48 14.53
CA VAL A 98 9.58 2.68 14.80
C VAL A 98 8.63 3.36 15.79
N GLU A 99 9.19 3.92 16.87
CA GLU A 99 8.45 4.57 17.96
C GLU A 99 7.74 5.88 17.55
N LYS A 100 8.04 6.42 16.37
CA LYS A 100 7.44 7.65 15.81
C LYS A 100 6.43 7.38 14.71
N ARG A 101 6.19 6.12 14.38
CA ARG A 101 5.31 5.75 13.28
C ARG A 101 3.85 5.93 13.61
N GLU A 102 3.15 6.53 12.70
CA GLU A 102 1.69 6.64 12.68
C GLU A 102 1.14 5.47 11.85
N LEU A 103 0.31 4.65 12.46
CA LEU A 103 -0.22 3.43 11.87
C LEU A 103 -1.72 3.59 11.64
N PRO A 104 -2.16 3.90 10.40
CA PRO A 104 -3.58 4.10 10.10
C PRO A 104 -4.35 2.79 10.12
N VAL A 105 -5.56 2.84 10.66
CA VAL A 105 -6.53 1.74 10.70
C VAL A 105 -7.83 2.23 10.08
N PHE A 106 -8.37 1.47 9.14
CA PHE A 106 -9.70 1.71 8.59
C PHE A 106 -10.62 0.56 9.03
N VAL A 107 -11.79 0.92 9.55
CA VAL A 107 -12.79 -0.04 10.00
C VAL A 107 -13.95 -0.03 9.03
N ALA A 108 -14.18 -1.15 8.38
CA ALA A 108 -15.27 -1.33 7.44
C ALA A 108 -16.39 -2.19 8.03
N ASP A 109 -17.59 -1.93 7.57
CA ASP A 109 -18.75 -2.83 7.72
C ASP A 109 -19.04 -3.45 6.35
N VAL A 110 -18.89 -4.76 6.27
CA VAL A 110 -19.21 -5.54 5.08
C VAL A 110 -20.28 -6.58 5.48
N ASP A 111 -21.48 -6.39 4.98
CA ASP A 111 -22.65 -7.25 5.27
C ASP A 111 -22.93 -7.46 6.78
N GLY A 112 -22.73 -6.39 7.57
CA GLY A 112 -22.91 -6.41 9.03
C GLY A 112 -21.72 -6.99 9.82
N ALA A 113 -20.63 -7.34 9.15
CA ALA A 113 -19.41 -7.83 9.77
C ALA A 113 -18.29 -6.79 9.75
N THR A 114 -17.67 -6.55 10.90
CA THR A 114 -16.54 -5.62 11.03
C THR A 114 -15.29 -6.19 10.37
N LYS A 115 -14.60 -5.34 9.60
CA LYS A 115 -13.28 -5.63 9.01
C LYS A 115 -12.31 -4.53 9.37
N TYR A 116 -11.09 -4.92 9.75
CA TYR A 116 -9.97 -4.00 10.02
C TYR A 116 -9.02 -4.00 8.83
N ILE A 117 -8.84 -2.87 8.18
CA ILE A 117 -7.97 -2.72 7.01
C ILE A 117 -6.72 -1.96 7.42
N LEU A 118 -5.57 -2.59 7.24
CA LEU A 118 -4.27 -2.09 7.65
C LEU A 118 -3.39 -1.89 6.42
N PRO A 119 -2.93 -0.67 6.14
CA PRO A 119 -1.93 -0.46 5.10
C PRO A 119 -0.57 -1.01 5.53
N ILE A 120 0.13 -1.58 4.57
CA ILE A 120 1.45 -2.18 4.74
C ILE A 120 2.39 -1.71 3.63
N TYR A 121 3.69 -1.67 3.93
CA TYR A 121 4.72 -1.21 3.00
C TYR A 121 6.01 -2.01 3.18
N GLY A 122 6.74 -2.27 2.09
CA GLY A 122 7.97 -3.04 2.13
C GLY A 122 8.78 -2.93 0.86
N ALA A 123 9.71 -3.85 0.67
CA ALA A 123 10.57 -3.92 -0.50
C ALA A 123 10.36 -5.22 -1.29
N GLY A 124 10.18 -5.08 -2.59
CA GLY A 124 10.24 -6.16 -3.56
C GLY A 124 11.66 -6.39 -4.08
N LEU A 125 11.77 -6.95 -5.27
CA LEU A 125 13.07 -7.18 -5.92
C LEU A 125 13.61 -5.89 -6.58
N TRP A 126 12.76 -5.13 -7.25
CA TRP A 126 13.17 -3.97 -8.04
C TRP A 126 12.77 -2.62 -7.41
N GLY A 127 11.99 -2.62 -6.38
CA GLY A 127 11.54 -1.40 -5.74
C GLY A 127 10.58 -1.64 -4.59
N PRO A 128 9.96 -0.58 -4.09
CA PRO A 128 8.95 -0.71 -3.06
C PRO A 128 7.73 -1.47 -3.55
N ILE A 129 7.16 -2.23 -2.61
CA ILE A 129 5.85 -2.86 -2.70
C ILE A 129 4.99 -2.37 -1.55
N TRP A 130 3.69 -2.26 -1.76
CA TRP A 130 2.76 -1.83 -0.73
C TRP A 130 1.42 -2.54 -0.89
N GLY A 131 0.56 -2.35 0.06
CA GLY A 131 -0.78 -2.92 -0.02
C GLY A 131 -1.62 -2.64 1.19
N TYR A 132 -2.73 -3.35 1.24
CA TYR A 132 -3.66 -3.36 2.35
C TYR A 132 -3.97 -4.81 2.70
N ILE A 133 -3.97 -5.12 3.97
CA ILE A 133 -4.48 -6.39 4.50
C ILE A 133 -5.72 -6.09 5.33
N SER A 134 -6.80 -6.77 5.03
CA SER A 134 -8.03 -6.69 5.82
C SER A 134 -8.17 -7.95 6.68
N LEU A 135 -8.56 -7.75 7.91
CA LEU A 135 -8.75 -8.80 8.92
C LEU A 135 -10.22 -8.80 9.36
N ASP A 136 -10.71 -9.98 9.69
CA ASP A 136 -12.01 -10.15 10.35
C ASP A 136 -12.04 -9.48 11.73
N ASP A 137 -13.19 -9.44 12.36
CA ASP A 137 -13.45 -8.87 13.70
C ASP A 137 -12.53 -9.47 14.79
N ASN A 138 -12.12 -10.73 14.61
CA ASN A 138 -11.18 -11.42 15.50
C ASN A 138 -9.73 -10.90 15.39
N LYS A 139 -9.43 -9.98 14.46
CA LYS A 139 -8.11 -9.41 14.18
C LYS A 139 -7.01 -10.46 13.90
N ASN A 140 -7.40 -11.65 13.48
CA ASN A 140 -6.51 -12.77 13.19
C ASN A 140 -6.69 -13.33 11.78
N THR A 141 -7.93 -13.49 11.36
CA THR A 141 -8.23 -14.11 10.06
C THR A 141 -8.19 -13.07 8.97
N VAL A 142 -7.42 -13.33 7.93
CA VAL A 142 -7.36 -12.45 6.74
C VAL A 142 -8.67 -12.59 5.97
N TYR A 143 -9.37 -11.47 5.80
CA TYR A 143 -10.55 -11.38 4.96
C TYR A 143 -10.19 -11.20 3.50
N GLY A 144 -9.21 -10.31 3.21
CA GLY A 144 -8.70 -10.09 1.87
C GLY A 144 -7.42 -9.24 1.88
N THR A 145 -6.80 -9.13 0.72
CA THR A 145 -5.60 -8.33 0.51
C THR A 145 -5.68 -7.55 -0.80
N PHE A 146 -4.89 -6.51 -0.88
CA PHE A 146 -4.55 -5.80 -2.10
C PHE A 146 -3.06 -5.51 -2.06
N PHE A 147 -2.32 -5.89 -3.09
CA PHE A 147 -0.91 -5.57 -3.24
C PHE A 147 -0.64 -4.80 -4.53
N ASP A 148 0.38 -3.96 -4.49
CA ASP A 148 0.86 -3.20 -5.62
C ASP A 148 2.39 -3.00 -5.53
N HIS A 149 3.00 -2.51 -6.59
CA HIS A 149 4.45 -2.36 -6.71
C HIS A 149 4.84 -1.16 -7.56
N GLN A 150 6.07 -0.68 -7.39
CA GLN A 150 6.59 0.42 -8.21
C GLN A 150 7.15 -0.04 -9.55
N GLY A 151 7.83 -1.18 -9.62
CA GLY A 151 8.59 -1.54 -10.83
C GLY A 151 8.95 -3.02 -10.96
N GLU A 152 8.14 -3.92 -10.40
CA GLU A 152 8.35 -5.36 -10.57
C GLU A 152 8.11 -5.81 -12.01
N THR A 153 8.76 -6.90 -12.43
CA THR A 153 8.70 -7.39 -13.81
C THR A 153 7.35 -8.05 -14.11
N PRO A 154 6.63 -7.64 -15.19
CA PRO A 154 5.41 -8.29 -15.65
C PRO A 154 5.60 -9.79 -15.90
N GLY A 155 4.61 -10.61 -15.51
CA GLY A 155 4.67 -12.07 -15.60
C GLY A 155 5.55 -12.74 -14.54
N LEU A 156 6.22 -11.97 -13.68
CA LEU A 156 7.07 -12.44 -12.58
C LEU A 156 6.64 -11.76 -11.26
N GLY A 157 7.45 -10.85 -10.73
CA GLY A 157 7.15 -10.15 -9.48
C GLY A 157 5.89 -9.29 -9.52
N ALA A 158 5.54 -8.72 -10.66
CA ALA A 158 4.32 -7.93 -10.83
C ALA A 158 3.02 -8.72 -10.60
N GLU A 159 3.07 -10.06 -10.68
CA GLU A 159 1.90 -10.92 -10.43
C GLU A 159 1.36 -10.85 -8.99
N ILE A 160 2.07 -10.19 -8.07
CA ILE A 160 1.53 -9.89 -6.73
C ILE A 160 0.24 -9.06 -6.77
N THR A 161 0.02 -8.29 -7.83
CA THR A 161 -1.18 -7.46 -8.01
C THR A 161 -2.40 -8.26 -8.47
N THR A 162 -2.20 -9.51 -8.92
CA THR A 162 -3.28 -10.29 -9.52
C THR A 162 -4.31 -10.77 -8.48
N PRO A 163 -5.59 -10.84 -8.86
CA PRO A 163 -6.61 -11.40 -7.98
C PRO A 163 -6.29 -12.83 -7.54
N LYS A 164 -5.66 -13.64 -8.41
CA LYS A 164 -5.27 -15.01 -8.10
C LYS A 164 -4.31 -15.07 -6.91
N PHE A 165 -3.27 -14.23 -6.89
CA PHE A 165 -2.31 -14.22 -5.78
C PHE A 165 -2.95 -13.66 -4.51
N ASN A 166 -3.73 -12.58 -4.62
CA ASN A 166 -4.39 -11.97 -3.47
C ASN A 166 -5.42 -12.92 -2.81
N GLU A 167 -6.14 -13.73 -3.60
CA GLU A 167 -7.14 -14.68 -3.06
C GLU A 167 -6.51 -15.80 -2.22
N GLU A 168 -5.24 -16.14 -2.43
CA GLU A 168 -4.54 -17.14 -1.61
C GLU A 168 -4.41 -16.74 -0.14
N PHE A 169 -4.45 -15.45 0.16
CA PHE A 169 -4.36 -14.92 1.53
C PHE A 169 -5.69 -15.03 2.29
N ARG A 170 -6.80 -15.24 1.60
CA ARG A 170 -8.12 -15.32 2.22
C ARG A 170 -8.20 -16.47 3.22
N ASN A 171 -8.82 -16.23 4.36
CA ASN A 171 -8.98 -17.17 5.48
C ASN A 171 -7.65 -17.63 6.12
N LYS A 172 -6.50 -17.06 5.75
CA LYS A 172 -5.23 -17.33 6.44
C LYS A 172 -5.21 -16.64 7.80
N GLN A 173 -4.43 -17.19 8.73
CA GLN A 173 -4.31 -16.68 10.09
C GLN A 173 -2.96 -16.04 10.31
N ILE A 174 -2.93 -14.84 10.88
CA ILE A 174 -1.69 -14.13 11.17
C ILE A 174 -1.12 -14.44 12.55
N PHE A 175 -1.94 -15.02 13.45
CA PHE A 175 -1.50 -15.51 14.76
C PHE A 175 -1.63 -17.03 14.85
N SER A 176 -0.66 -17.65 15.54
CA SER A 176 -0.73 -19.01 16.03
C SER A 176 -0.82 -18.95 17.57
N GLY A 177 -2.00 -19.21 18.12
CA GLY A 177 -2.30 -18.91 19.51
C GLY A 177 -2.16 -17.41 19.80
N ASN A 178 -1.22 -17.04 20.66
CA ASN A 178 -0.95 -15.63 20.99
C ASN A 178 0.32 -15.06 20.32
N GLN A 179 0.95 -15.84 19.46
CA GLN A 179 2.17 -15.43 18.76
C GLN A 179 1.85 -14.92 17.36
N LEU A 180 2.29 -13.71 17.00
CA LEU A 180 2.22 -13.20 15.65
C LEU A 180 3.21 -13.98 14.76
N VAL A 181 2.70 -14.76 13.82
CA VAL A 181 3.49 -15.55 12.88
C VAL A 181 3.53 -14.92 11.49
N GLY A 182 2.56 -14.06 11.17
CA GLY A 182 2.37 -13.49 9.85
C GLY A 182 1.94 -14.54 8.84
N ILE A 183 2.12 -14.25 7.55
CA ILE A 183 1.85 -15.18 6.45
C ILE A 183 3.17 -15.62 5.83
N GLU A 184 3.38 -16.91 5.73
CA GLU A 184 4.57 -17.52 5.13
C GLU A 184 4.32 -17.84 3.66
N VAL A 185 5.28 -17.47 2.80
CA VAL A 185 5.21 -17.75 1.37
C VAL A 185 6.05 -18.97 1.03
N ILE A 186 5.42 -20.02 0.53
CA ILE A 186 6.04 -21.33 0.25
C ILE A 186 6.39 -21.44 -1.24
N LYS A 187 7.63 -21.79 -1.53
CA LYS A 187 8.06 -22.06 -2.90
C LYS A 187 7.62 -23.47 -3.32
N GLY A 188 7.09 -23.57 -4.55
CA GLY A 188 6.82 -24.86 -5.17
C GLY A 188 5.36 -25.33 -5.13
N GLY A 189 4.40 -24.49 -4.75
CA GLY A 189 2.97 -24.83 -4.84
C GLY A 189 2.50 -25.85 -3.82
N ASN A 190 3.07 -25.82 -2.61
CA ASN A 190 2.79 -26.81 -1.56
C ASN A 190 2.33 -26.15 -0.23
N ALA A 191 1.74 -24.96 -0.30
CA ALA A 191 1.23 -24.25 0.87
C ALA A 191 -0.02 -24.95 1.42
N THR A 192 0.08 -25.55 2.60
CA THR A 192 -1.04 -26.28 3.26
C THR A 192 -1.37 -25.72 4.65
N GLY A 193 -0.50 -24.89 5.20
CA GLY A 193 -0.66 -24.34 6.55
C GLY A 193 -1.72 -23.23 6.61
N ALA A 194 -2.28 -23.03 7.81
CA ALA A 194 -3.26 -21.98 8.07
C ALA A 194 -2.71 -20.57 7.84
N ASN A 195 -1.39 -20.39 7.83
CA ASN A 195 -0.70 -19.12 7.57
C ASN A 195 0.23 -19.21 6.35
N GLN A 196 -0.01 -20.14 5.42
CA GLN A 196 0.86 -20.34 4.26
C GLN A 196 0.14 -20.05 2.94
N VAL A 197 0.84 -19.43 1.99
CA VAL A 197 0.43 -19.19 0.61
C VAL A 197 1.53 -19.60 -0.35
N ASP A 198 1.20 -19.86 -1.60
CA ASP A 198 2.17 -20.24 -2.60
C ASP A 198 2.90 -19.03 -3.19
N ALA A 199 4.21 -19.18 -3.45
CA ALA A 199 4.99 -18.18 -4.15
C ALA A 199 4.63 -18.16 -5.65
N ILE A 200 4.71 -16.97 -6.23
CA ILE A 200 4.61 -16.78 -7.68
C ILE A 200 5.79 -17.47 -8.36
N SER A 201 5.48 -18.33 -9.34
CA SER A 201 6.52 -18.97 -10.15
C SER A 201 7.33 -17.93 -10.93
N GLY A 202 8.65 -17.96 -10.79
CA GLY A 202 9.54 -16.93 -11.33
C GLY A 202 9.55 -15.60 -10.55
N GLY A 203 8.58 -15.35 -9.66
CA GLY A 203 8.47 -14.18 -8.80
C GLY A 203 8.80 -14.43 -7.32
N THR A 204 9.60 -15.45 -7.02
CA THR A 204 9.84 -15.90 -5.64
C THR A 204 10.42 -14.80 -4.74
N ILE A 205 11.33 -13.98 -5.23
CA ILE A 205 11.96 -12.92 -4.41
C ILE A 205 10.93 -11.87 -4.03
N THR A 206 10.11 -11.41 -4.97
CA THR A 206 9.03 -10.45 -4.70
C THR A 206 7.97 -11.06 -3.79
N SER A 207 7.61 -12.32 -3.98
CA SER A 207 6.67 -13.04 -3.11
C SER A 207 7.20 -13.13 -1.67
N LYS A 208 8.50 -13.38 -1.48
CA LYS A 208 9.17 -13.30 -0.16
C LYS A 208 9.24 -11.87 0.37
N GLY A 209 9.30 -10.88 -0.51
CA GLY A 209 9.14 -9.47 -0.15
C GLY A 209 7.77 -9.20 0.47
N VAL A 210 6.68 -9.76 -0.11
CA VAL A 210 5.32 -9.67 0.45
C VAL A 210 5.24 -10.33 1.83
N GLU A 211 5.82 -11.54 2.01
CA GLU A 211 5.91 -12.19 3.32
C GLU A 211 6.58 -11.27 4.36
N SER A 212 7.74 -10.73 4.02
CA SER A 212 8.51 -9.85 4.89
C SER A 212 7.75 -8.55 5.20
N MET A 213 7.09 -7.96 4.19
CA MET A 213 6.26 -6.77 4.33
C MET A 213 5.12 -7.00 5.33
N ILE A 214 4.36 -8.08 5.16
CA ILE A 214 3.26 -8.44 6.05
C ILE A 214 3.78 -8.64 7.47
N LYS A 215 4.77 -9.52 7.65
CA LYS A 215 5.30 -9.88 8.97
C LYS A 215 5.87 -8.68 9.71
N ASN A 216 6.72 -7.89 9.05
CA ASN A 216 7.38 -6.75 9.67
C ASN A 216 6.37 -5.64 10.00
N TYR A 217 5.44 -5.35 9.08
CA TYR A 217 4.47 -4.28 9.30
C TYR A 217 3.44 -4.64 10.37
N LEU A 218 2.92 -5.88 10.36
CA LEU A 218 2.00 -6.35 11.40
C LEU A 218 2.64 -6.38 12.80
N THR A 219 3.95 -6.52 12.90
CA THR A 219 4.66 -6.39 14.20
C THR A 219 4.44 -5.00 14.82
N TYR A 220 4.33 -3.95 14.00
CA TYR A 220 4.04 -2.59 14.53
C TYR A 220 2.58 -2.45 14.98
N TYR A 221 1.65 -3.17 14.35
CA TYR A 221 0.25 -3.23 14.74
C TYR A 221 -0.04 -4.25 15.85
N GLU A 222 0.91 -5.12 16.24
CA GLU A 222 0.68 -6.23 17.16
C GLU A 222 0.02 -5.80 18.49
N PRO A 223 0.44 -4.70 19.15
CA PRO A 223 -0.24 -4.24 20.37
C PRO A 223 -1.70 -3.88 20.15
N PHE A 224 -2.05 -3.25 19.01
CA PHE A 224 -3.44 -2.97 18.65
C PHE A 224 -4.23 -4.25 18.31
N LEU A 225 -3.60 -5.18 17.59
CA LEU A 225 -4.25 -6.43 17.18
C LEU A 225 -4.56 -7.35 18.37
N LYS A 226 -3.76 -7.28 19.43
CA LYS A 226 -3.97 -8.05 20.68
C LYS A 226 -5.00 -7.44 21.63
N GLN A 227 -5.42 -6.20 21.42
CA GLN A 227 -6.54 -5.59 22.16
C GLN A 227 -7.85 -6.24 21.67
N ARG A 228 -8.37 -7.15 22.43
CA ARG A 228 -9.66 -7.84 22.20
C ARG A 228 -10.78 -7.16 22.97
#